data_7ff0937703f7e6986af12130b20dc172
#
_entry.id   7ff0937703f7e6986af12130b20dc172
#
_cell.length_a   1.000
_cell.length_b   1.000
_cell.length_c   1.000
_cell.angle_alpha   90.00
_cell.angle_beta   90.00
_cell.angle_gamma   90.00
#
_symmetry.space_group_name_H-M   'P 1'
#
loop_
_entity.id
_entity.type
_entity.pdbx_description
1 polymer ?
#
loop_
_entity_poly.entity_id
_entity_poly.type
_entity_poly.pdbx_seq_one_letter_code
_entity_poly.pdbx_strand_id
1 'polypeptide(L)'
;VPDGARLVRICGLCLENGKEVDFSPEDRENLLKGMPDEGRRMADAMYERMLFGNKAYKELFRALEAGETPVLFHCSAGKDRTGVAAMLILLALGASDKTIAEDFEKTNIWRRPELEAVWAEHAEEIAADPARKDFYLGVFGVHPESAPFVLSIIRERYGSADAYLEAEYGLTPARLMRLRRMYLE
;
A
#
# COMPACT_ATOMS: atom_id res chain seq x y z
N VAL A 1 9.74 21.87 0.21
CA VAL A 1 8.73 21.69 1.27
C VAL A 1 8.15 23.05 1.56
N PRO A 2 6.81 23.23 1.62
CA PRO A 2 6.19 24.51 1.97
C PRO A 2 6.68 25.04 3.32
N ASP A 3 6.71 26.36 3.48
CA ASP A 3 7.09 26.98 4.75
C ASP A 3 6.18 26.51 5.87
N GLY A 4 6.77 26.11 6.99
CA GLY A 4 6.07 25.58 8.16
C GLY A 4 5.66 24.08 8.08
N ALA A 5 5.87 23.42 6.96
CA ALA A 5 5.61 21.99 6.85
C ALA A 5 6.76 21.14 7.41
N ARG A 6 6.43 20.10 8.16
CA ARG A 6 7.39 19.10 8.64
C ARG A 6 7.57 17.99 7.61
N LEU A 7 8.80 17.79 7.14
CA LEU A 7 9.13 16.67 6.26
C LEU A 7 9.56 15.46 7.10
N VAL A 8 8.87 14.32 6.88
CA VAL A 8 9.21 13.02 7.47
C VAL A 8 9.56 12.06 6.33
N ARG A 9 10.76 11.49 6.34
CA ARG A 9 11.21 10.50 5.34
C ARG A 9 11.37 9.15 6.02
N ILE A 10 10.46 8.25 5.73
CA ILE A 10 10.51 6.86 6.19
C ILE A 10 10.08 5.99 5.01
N CYS A 11 10.88 4.98 4.69
CA CYS A 11 10.50 4.03 3.64
C CYS A 11 9.39 3.10 4.15
N GLY A 12 8.28 3.00 3.42
CA GLY A 12 7.18 2.10 3.74
C GLY A 12 7.39 0.66 3.23
N LEU A 13 8.64 0.25 3.01
CA LEU A 13 9.02 -1.09 2.59
C LEU A 13 10.35 -1.47 3.25
N CYS A 14 10.37 -2.62 3.93
CA CYS A 14 11.56 -3.12 4.62
C CYS A 14 11.96 -4.48 4.07
N LEU A 15 13.26 -4.77 4.14
CA LEU A 15 13.81 -6.11 3.95
C LEU A 15 13.42 -7.03 5.13
N GLU A 16 13.63 -8.33 4.99
CA GLU A 16 13.34 -9.32 6.04
C GLU A 16 14.09 -9.03 7.36
N ASN A 17 15.28 -8.45 7.28
CA ASN A 17 16.06 -8.03 8.45
C ASN A 17 15.58 -6.71 9.09
N GLY A 18 14.49 -6.12 8.59
CA GLY A 18 13.93 -4.85 9.07
C GLY A 18 14.64 -3.58 8.57
N LYS A 19 15.66 -3.70 7.70
CA LYS A 19 16.30 -2.55 7.05
C LYS A 19 15.33 -1.93 6.05
N GLU A 20 15.21 -0.61 6.07
CA GLU A 20 14.43 0.12 5.06
C GLU A 20 15.08 -0.03 3.66
N VAL A 21 14.25 -0.27 2.65
CA VAL A 21 14.70 -0.39 1.25
C VAL A 21 15.03 1.01 0.70
N ASP A 22 16.25 1.21 0.27
CA ASP A 22 16.69 2.45 -0.39
C ASP A 22 16.59 2.41 -1.92
N PHE A 23 16.16 1.26 -2.47
CA PHE A 23 16.05 0.98 -3.91
C PHE A 23 17.37 1.04 -4.67
N SER A 24 18.52 0.97 -3.97
CA SER A 24 19.80 0.66 -4.59
C SER A 24 19.78 -0.68 -5.33
N PRO A 25 20.69 -0.95 -6.27
CA PRO A 25 20.76 -2.25 -6.93
C PRO A 25 20.83 -3.43 -5.94
N GLU A 26 21.59 -3.29 -4.87
CA GLU A 26 21.73 -4.29 -3.81
C GLU A 26 20.42 -4.52 -3.05
N ASP A 27 19.74 -3.44 -2.64
CA ASP A 27 18.46 -3.56 -1.92
C ASP A 27 17.34 -4.10 -2.82
N ARG A 28 17.36 -3.78 -4.12
CA ARG A 28 16.41 -4.39 -5.09
C ARG A 28 16.64 -5.90 -5.22
N GLU A 29 17.89 -6.35 -5.34
CA GLU A 29 18.22 -7.76 -5.39
C GLU A 29 17.78 -8.46 -4.10
N ASN A 30 18.08 -7.88 -2.93
CA ASN A 30 17.67 -8.42 -1.64
C ASN A 30 16.15 -8.42 -1.43
N LEU A 31 15.44 -7.43 -1.98
CA LEU A 31 13.98 -7.38 -1.94
C LEU A 31 13.36 -8.52 -2.76
N LEU A 32 13.92 -8.80 -3.93
CA LEU A 32 13.43 -9.85 -4.83
C LEU A 32 13.86 -11.24 -4.40
N LYS A 33 14.89 -11.35 -3.56
CA LYS A 33 15.42 -12.62 -3.09
C LYS A 33 14.37 -13.40 -2.29
N GLY A 34 14.04 -14.58 -2.77
CA GLY A 34 13.01 -15.43 -2.18
C GLY A 34 11.57 -15.02 -2.51
N MET A 35 11.37 -14.00 -3.37
CA MET A 35 10.05 -13.73 -3.93
C MET A 35 9.73 -14.69 -5.08
N PRO A 36 8.45 -15.04 -5.28
CA PRO A 36 8.04 -15.84 -6.43
C PRO A 36 8.32 -15.09 -7.74
N ASP A 37 8.79 -15.79 -8.77
CA ASP A 37 9.12 -15.20 -10.08
C ASP A 37 7.89 -14.78 -10.91
N GLU A 38 6.69 -15.08 -10.45
CA GLU A 38 5.45 -14.87 -11.18
C GLU A 38 4.74 -13.58 -10.73
N GLY A 39 4.53 -12.66 -11.66
CA GLY A 39 3.99 -11.31 -11.55
C GLY A 39 3.06 -11.00 -10.36
N ARG A 40 1.87 -11.64 -10.27
CA ARG A 40 0.93 -11.42 -9.17
C ARG A 40 1.45 -11.90 -7.82
N ARG A 41 2.04 -13.10 -7.75
CA ARG A 41 2.57 -13.66 -6.50
C ARG A 41 3.69 -12.81 -5.92
N MET A 42 4.48 -12.17 -6.77
CA MET A 42 5.50 -11.20 -6.35
C MET A 42 4.85 -9.93 -5.77
N ALA A 43 3.79 -9.42 -6.42
CA ALA A 43 3.05 -8.26 -5.90
C ALA A 43 2.41 -8.57 -4.54
N ASP A 44 1.77 -9.72 -4.40
CA ASP A 44 1.15 -10.17 -3.15
C ASP A 44 2.18 -10.29 -2.02
N ALA A 45 3.34 -10.88 -2.28
CA ALA A 45 4.45 -10.97 -1.32
C ALA A 45 5.00 -9.57 -0.93
N MET A 46 5.06 -8.65 -1.88
CA MET A 46 5.42 -7.24 -1.60
C MET A 46 4.40 -6.56 -0.69
N TYR A 47 3.10 -6.75 -0.96
CA TYR A 47 2.05 -6.17 -0.10
C TYR A 47 2.10 -6.74 1.31
N GLU A 48 2.29 -8.05 1.46
CA GLU A 48 2.44 -8.68 2.78
C GLU A 48 3.60 -8.07 3.57
N ARG A 49 4.75 -7.82 2.94
CA ARG A 49 5.90 -7.16 3.59
C ARG A 49 5.63 -5.73 4.05
N MET A 50 4.66 -5.04 3.44
CA MET A 50 4.27 -3.68 3.85
C MET A 50 3.39 -3.67 5.09
N LEU A 51 2.68 -4.76 5.41
CA LEU A 51 1.64 -4.77 6.43
C LEU A 51 2.17 -4.83 7.87
N PHE A 52 3.35 -5.39 8.09
CA PHE A 52 3.80 -5.73 9.43
C PHE A 52 5.08 -4.98 9.82
N GLY A 53 5.10 -4.47 11.07
CA GLY A 53 6.25 -3.75 11.61
C GLY A 53 6.59 -2.45 10.87
N ASN A 54 5.66 -1.87 10.15
CA ASN A 54 5.90 -0.76 9.24
C ASN A 54 5.98 0.58 9.96
N LYS A 55 7.20 1.10 10.10
CA LYS A 55 7.47 2.36 10.80
C LYS A 55 6.85 3.58 10.11
N ALA A 56 6.74 3.56 8.76
CA ALA A 56 6.14 4.67 8.02
C ALA A 56 4.66 4.81 8.34
N TYR A 57 3.92 3.71 8.35
CA TYR A 57 2.50 3.74 8.69
C TYR A 57 2.26 4.02 10.17
N LYS A 58 3.15 3.57 11.04
CA LYS A 58 3.10 3.93 12.47
C LYS A 58 3.24 5.44 12.69
N GLU A 59 4.18 6.08 11.98
CA GLU A 59 4.36 7.53 12.05
C GLU A 59 3.19 8.29 11.42
N LEU A 60 2.62 7.76 10.31
CA LEU A 60 1.43 8.32 9.69
C LEU A 60 0.24 8.33 10.67
N PHE A 61 -0.04 7.21 11.33
CA PHE A 61 -1.09 7.15 12.34
C PHE A 61 -0.81 8.06 13.54
N ARG A 62 0.45 8.15 13.98
CA ARG A 62 0.84 9.09 15.02
C ARG A 62 0.49 10.55 14.64
N ALA A 63 0.80 10.96 13.42
CA ALA A 63 0.50 12.30 12.92
C ALA A 63 -1.01 12.56 12.85
N LEU A 64 -1.77 11.58 12.34
CA LEU A 64 -3.23 11.67 12.27
C LEU A 64 -3.86 11.80 13.67
N GLU A 65 -3.44 10.98 14.64
CA GLU A 65 -3.96 11.06 16.01
C GLU A 65 -3.60 12.35 16.73
N ALA A 66 -2.46 12.96 16.38
CA ALA A 66 -2.04 14.25 16.89
C ALA A 66 -2.81 15.43 16.24
N GLY A 67 -3.60 15.17 15.20
CA GLY A 67 -4.27 16.23 14.43
C GLY A 67 -3.32 17.09 13.61
N GLU A 68 -2.15 16.55 13.24
CA GLU A 68 -1.16 17.23 12.39
C GLU A 68 -1.65 17.24 10.93
N THR A 69 -2.68 18.05 10.65
CA THR A 69 -3.33 18.14 9.32
C THR A 69 -3.12 19.52 8.70
N PRO A 70 -3.06 19.61 7.36
CA PRO A 70 -3.15 18.52 6.39
C PRO A 70 -1.90 17.63 6.33
N VAL A 71 -2.08 16.33 6.08
CA VAL A 71 -1.00 15.37 5.88
C VAL A 71 -0.95 14.98 4.40
N LEU A 72 0.20 15.17 3.77
CA LEU A 72 0.50 14.63 2.45
C LEU A 72 1.45 13.44 2.61
N PHE A 73 1.05 12.27 2.13
CA PHE A 73 1.91 11.09 2.09
C PHE A 73 2.00 10.54 0.67
N HIS A 74 3.18 10.10 0.27
CA HIS A 74 3.44 9.57 -1.06
C HIS A 74 4.59 8.56 -1.06
N CYS A 75 4.68 7.77 -2.11
CA CYS A 75 5.86 6.99 -2.46
C CYS A 75 6.41 7.46 -3.81
N SER A 76 7.12 6.61 -4.57
CA SER A 76 7.62 6.99 -5.90
C SER A 76 6.51 7.10 -6.94
N ALA A 77 5.68 6.06 -7.07
CA ALA A 77 4.61 5.99 -8.07
C ALA A 77 3.21 6.34 -7.52
N GLY A 78 3.07 6.47 -6.20
CA GLY A 78 1.80 6.77 -5.55
C GLY A 78 0.78 5.62 -5.55
N LYS A 79 1.18 4.39 -5.92
CA LYS A 79 0.26 3.26 -6.09
C LYS A 79 0.33 2.23 -4.94
N ASP A 80 1.46 1.58 -4.72
CA ASP A 80 1.58 0.45 -3.79
C ASP A 80 1.67 0.90 -2.33
N ARG A 81 2.81 1.45 -1.90
CA ARG A 81 3.02 1.91 -0.51
C ARG A 81 2.00 2.96 -0.07
N THR A 82 1.68 3.89 -0.96
CA THR A 82 0.67 4.92 -0.73
C THR A 82 -0.73 4.31 -0.70
N GLY A 83 -1.03 3.38 -1.60
CA GLY A 83 -2.31 2.67 -1.64
C GLY A 83 -2.55 1.85 -0.37
N VAL A 84 -1.55 1.09 0.12
CA VAL A 84 -1.65 0.37 1.40
C VAL A 84 -1.87 1.34 2.55
N ALA A 85 -1.13 2.47 2.61
CA ALA A 85 -1.36 3.50 3.63
C ALA A 85 -2.80 4.03 3.62
N ALA A 86 -3.35 4.32 2.42
CA ALA A 86 -4.74 4.76 2.27
C ALA A 86 -5.73 3.67 2.70
N MET A 87 -5.51 2.41 2.31
CA MET A 87 -6.33 1.28 2.76
C MET A 87 -6.36 1.18 4.29
N LEU A 88 -5.21 1.31 4.96
CA LEU A 88 -5.12 1.23 6.41
C LEU A 88 -5.82 2.40 7.11
N ILE A 89 -5.75 3.61 6.55
CA ILE A 89 -6.52 4.76 7.05
C ILE A 89 -8.02 4.49 6.92
N LEU A 90 -8.49 4.07 5.75
CA LEU A 90 -9.89 3.75 5.51
C LEU A 90 -10.38 2.63 6.45
N LEU A 91 -9.55 1.60 6.67
CA LEU A 91 -9.81 0.51 7.61
C LEU A 91 -9.98 1.05 9.04
N ALA A 92 -9.08 1.92 9.51
CA ALA A 92 -9.15 2.54 10.83
C ALA A 92 -10.39 3.43 10.98
N LEU A 93 -10.80 4.10 9.91
CA LEU A 93 -12.03 4.90 9.88
C LEU A 93 -13.31 4.05 9.79
N GLY A 94 -13.20 2.74 9.56
CA GLY A 94 -14.34 1.83 9.54
C GLY A 94 -15.01 1.70 8.19
N ALA A 95 -14.31 2.03 7.10
CA ALA A 95 -14.80 1.80 5.75
C ALA A 95 -15.01 0.31 5.47
N SER A 96 -15.98 -0.02 4.63
CA SER A 96 -16.21 -1.41 4.19
C SER A 96 -15.07 -1.89 3.28
N ASP A 97 -14.84 -3.21 3.25
CA ASP A 97 -13.87 -3.83 2.34
C ASP A 97 -14.11 -3.43 0.88
N LYS A 98 -15.38 -3.39 0.48
CA LYS A 98 -15.78 -2.95 -0.85
C LYS A 98 -15.31 -1.52 -1.12
N THR A 99 -15.55 -0.60 -0.19
CA THR A 99 -15.12 0.80 -0.33
C THR A 99 -13.62 0.92 -0.42
N ILE A 100 -12.88 0.13 0.39
CA ILE A 100 -11.42 0.10 0.40
C ILE A 100 -10.88 -0.42 -0.94
N ALA A 101 -11.44 -1.51 -1.45
CA ALA A 101 -11.05 -2.08 -2.74
C ALA A 101 -11.34 -1.12 -3.90
N GLU A 102 -12.53 -0.54 -3.95
CA GLU A 102 -12.92 0.45 -4.97
C GLU A 102 -12.01 1.68 -4.95
N ASP A 103 -11.61 2.15 -3.77
CA ASP A 103 -10.67 3.28 -3.66
C ASP A 103 -9.28 2.92 -4.17
N PHE A 104 -8.77 1.75 -3.83
CA PHE A 104 -7.47 1.26 -4.30
C PHE A 104 -7.43 1.11 -5.83
N GLU A 105 -8.49 0.58 -6.43
CA GLU A 105 -8.61 0.39 -7.88
C GLU A 105 -8.69 1.72 -8.67
N LYS A 106 -9.06 2.84 -8.04
CA LYS A 106 -9.02 4.16 -8.69
C LYS A 106 -7.62 4.51 -9.19
N THR A 107 -6.57 3.89 -8.66
CA THR A 107 -5.22 3.98 -9.20
C THR A 107 -5.21 3.69 -10.70
N ASN A 108 -5.91 2.66 -11.16
CA ASN A 108 -5.97 2.30 -12.58
C ASN A 108 -6.72 3.32 -13.43
N ILE A 109 -7.67 4.05 -12.84
CA ILE A 109 -8.39 5.13 -13.53
C ILE A 109 -7.44 6.31 -13.77
N TRP A 110 -6.70 6.73 -12.74
CA TRP A 110 -5.79 7.87 -12.82
C TRP A 110 -4.52 7.57 -13.62
N ARG A 111 -4.10 6.30 -13.65
CA ARG A 111 -2.94 5.83 -14.42
C ARG A 111 -3.31 5.23 -15.78
N ARG A 112 -4.54 5.39 -16.22
CA ARG A 112 -4.99 4.86 -17.51
C ARG A 112 -4.12 5.29 -18.69
N PRO A 113 -3.70 6.57 -18.83
CA PRO A 113 -2.86 6.98 -19.95
C PRO A 113 -1.53 6.22 -20.00
N GLU A 114 -0.89 5.99 -18.86
CA GLU A 114 0.36 5.23 -18.79
C GLU A 114 0.14 3.75 -19.12
N LEU A 115 -0.95 3.16 -18.61
CA LEU A 115 -1.30 1.77 -18.88
C LEU A 115 -1.57 1.55 -20.37
N GLU A 116 -2.35 2.42 -20.99
CA GLU A 116 -2.67 2.33 -22.42
C GLU A 116 -1.42 2.52 -23.28
N ALA A 117 -0.52 3.43 -22.92
CA ALA A 117 0.75 3.64 -23.63
C ALA A 117 1.65 2.40 -23.56
N VAL A 118 1.82 1.80 -22.38
CA VAL A 118 2.61 0.59 -22.18
C VAL A 118 2.01 -0.60 -22.93
N TRP A 119 0.69 -0.79 -22.87
CA TRP A 119 0.03 -1.86 -23.61
C TRP A 119 0.14 -1.68 -25.13
N ALA A 120 0.13 -0.45 -25.64
CA ALA A 120 0.36 -0.17 -27.06
C ALA A 120 1.82 -0.43 -27.45
N GLU A 121 2.78 -0.01 -26.64
CA GLU A 121 4.22 -0.25 -26.86
C GLU A 121 4.55 -1.75 -26.93
N HIS A 122 3.90 -2.58 -26.10
CA HIS A 122 4.12 -4.01 -25.99
C HIS A 122 3.02 -4.86 -26.65
N ALA A 123 2.29 -4.30 -27.62
CA ALA A 123 1.11 -4.96 -28.22
C ALA A 123 1.43 -6.33 -28.85
N GLU A 124 2.58 -6.46 -29.53
CA GLU A 124 2.99 -7.72 -30.15
C GLU A 124 3.32 -8.80 -29.09
N GLU A 125 3.98 -8.41 -28.01
CA GLU A 125 4.30 -9.31 -26.90
C GLU A 125 3.03 -9.75 -26.15
N ILE A 126 2.09 -8.84 -25.96
CA ILE A 126 0.79 -9.14 -25.33
C ILE A 126 -0.07 -10.03 -26.23
N ALA A 127 0.00 -9.85 -27.56
CA ALA A 127 -0.71 -10.71 -28.51
C ALA A 127 -0.15 -12.13 -28.51
N ALA A 128 1.16 -12.28 -28.36
CA ALA A 128 1.82 -13.59 -28.26
C ALA A 128 1.58 -14.28 -26.90
N ASP A 129 1.53 -13.52 -25.83
CA ASP A 129 1.28 -13.99 -24.46
C ASP A 129 0.37 -13.02 -23.70
N PRO A 130 -0.94 -13.31 -23.60
CA PRO A 130 -1.89 -12.46 -22.87
C PRO A 130 -1.58 -12.21 -21.39
N ALA A 131 -0.80 -13.10 -20.74
CA ALA A 131 -0.38 -12.91 -19.35
C ALA A 131 0.55 -11.69 -19.19
N ARG A 132 1.20 -11.25 -20.28
CA ARG A 132 2.00 -10.01 -20.28
C ARG A 132 1.19 -8.78 -19.99
N LYS A 133 -0.07 -8.73 -20.43
CA LYS A 133 -0.96 -7.59 -20.09
C LYS A 133 -1.19 -7.46 -18.60
N ASP A 134 -1.39 -8.59 -17.92
CA ASP A 134 -1.55 -8.65 -16.47
C ASP A 134 -0.26 -8.27 -15.74
N PHE A 135 0.90 -8.74 -16.22
CA PHE A 135 2.20 -8.32 -15.74
C PHE A 135 2.37 -6.79 -15.80
N TYR A 136 2.08 -6.16 -16.94
CA TYR A 136 2.16 -4.71 -17.09
C TYR A 136 1.15 -3.97 -16.21
N LEU A 137 -0.04 -4.54 -15.99
CA LEU A 137 -0.99 -4.00 -15.02
C LEU A 137 -0.39 -3.95 -13.60
N GLY A 138 0.28 -5.01 -13.17
CA GLY A 138 0.95 -5.04 -11.86
C GLY A 138 2.10 -4.02 -11.74
N VAL A 139 2.85 -3.80 -12.82
CA VAL A 139 3.99 -2.87 -12.82
C VAL A 139 3.53 -1.41 -12.85
N PHE A 140 2.58 -1.05 -13.69
CA PHE A 140 2.17 0.33 -13.97
C PHE A 140 0.86 0.75 -13.31
N GLY A 141 0.02 -0.21 -12.95
CA GLY A 141 -1.23 -0.05 -12.21
C GLY A 141 -1.26 -0.92 -10.95
N VAL A 142 -2.44 -1.41 -10.59
CA VAL A 142 -2.66 -2.34 -9.47
C VAL A 142 -3.63 -3.45 -9.91
N HIS A 143 -3.44 -4.66 -9.37
CA HIS A 143 -4.40 -5.73 -9.58
C HIS A 143 -5.64 -5.52 -8.70
N PRO A 144 -6.87 -5.69 -9.22
CA PRO A 144 -8.11 -5.55 -8.44
C PRO A 144 -8.15 -6.41 -7.19
N GLU A 145 -7.54 -7.60 -7.26
CA GLU A 145 -7.51 -8.55 -6.16
C GLU A 145 -6.50 -8.20 -5.06
N SER A 146 -5.61 -7.23 -5.28
CA SER A 146 -4.57 -6.90 -4.28
C SER A 146 -5.15 -6.33 -2.98
N ALA A 147 -6.18 -5.49 -3.05
CA ALA A 147 -6.81 -4.96 -1.85
C ALA A 147 -7.58 -6.05 -1.07
N PRO A 148 -8.43 -6.90 -1.70
CA PRO A 148 -9.01 -8.07 -1.04
C PRO A 148 -7.97 -9.00 -0.41
N PHE A 149 -6.85 -9.25 -1.09
CA PHE A 149 -5.74 -10.04 -0.58
C PHE A 149 -5.14 -9.45 0.68
N VAL A 150 -4.80 -8.16 0.68
CA VAL A 150 -4.29 -7.43 1.86
C VAL A 150 -5.25 -7.56 3.05
N LEU A 151 -6.55 -7.35 2.81
CA LEU A 151 -7.57 -7.44 3.85
C LEU A 151 -7.73 -8.88 4.39
N SER A 152 -7.58 -9.91 3.53
CA SER A 152 -7.64 -11.31 3.95
C SER A 152 -6.48 -11.66 4.87
N ILE A 153 -5.24 -11.31 4.52
CA ILE A 153 -4.05 -11.55 5.35
C ILE A 153 -4.19 -10.90 6.73
N ILE A 154 -4.68 -9.68 6.80
CA ILE A 154 -4.93 -8.98 8.07
C ILE A 154 -5.87 -9.80 8.95
N ARG A 155 -6.99 -10.29 8.39
CA ARG A 155 -7.98 -11.08 9.14
C ARG A 155 -7.50 -12.47 9.51
N GLU A 156 -6.82 -13.15 8.60
CA GLU A 156 -6.25 -14.48 8.85
C GLU A 156 -5.24 -14.45 9.99
N ARG A 157 -4.39 -13.42 10.05
CA ARG A 157 -3.33 -13.33 11.06
C ARG A 157 -3.78 -12.77 12.40
N TYR A 158 -4.73 -11.85 12.42
CA TYR A 158 -5.16 -11.13 13.64
C TYR A 158 -6.61 -11.38 14.03
N GLY A 159 -7.38 -12.09 13.23
CA GLY A 159 -8.80 -12.36 13.46
C GLY A 159 -9.72 -11.18 13.09
N SER A 160 -9.25 -9.93 13.22
CA SER A 160 -10.01 -8.74 12.85
C SER A 160 -9.10 -7.57 12.46
N ALA A 161 -9.69 -6.59 11.77
CA ALA A 161 -9.02 -5.34 11.42
C ALA A 161 -8.63 -4.54 12.68
N ASP A 162 -9.52 -4.45 13.67
CA ASP A 162 -9.27 -3.70 14.89
C ASP A 162 -8.13 -4.33 15.70
N ALA A 163 -8.06 -5.68 15.80
CA ALA A 163 -6.96 -6.38 16.46
C ALA A 163 -5.61 -6.14 15.75
N TYR A 164 -5.59 -6.12 14.42
CA TYR A 164 -4.41 -5.76 13.65
C TYR A 164 -3.96 -4.33 13.90
N LEU A 165 -4.89 -3.36 13.83
CA LEU A 165 -4.59 -1.94 14.04
C LEU A 165 -4.10 -1.67 15.46
N GLU A 166 -4.62 -2.38 16.45
CA GLU A 166 -4.14 -2.30 17.83
C GLU A 166 -2.74 -2.89 17.97
N ALA A 167 -2.50 -4.08 17.45
CA ALA A 167 -1.21 -4.79 17.56
C ALA A 167 -0.08 -4.05 16.84
N GLU A 168 -0.30 -3.61 15.61
CA GLU A 168 0.74 -3.00 14.77
C GLU A 168 0.97 -1.52 15.08
N TYR A 169 -0.10 -0.76 15.36
CA TYR A 169 -0.06 0.70 15.49
C TYR A 169 -0.48 1.21 16.86
N GLY A 170 -0.91 0.32 17.76
CA GLY A 170 -1.40 0.69 19.09
C GLY A 170 -2.75 1.41 19.07
N LEU A 171 -3.50 1.29 17.96
CA LEU A 171 -4.82 1.92 17.81
C LEU A 171 -5.86 1.11 18.57
N THR A 172 -5.88 1.27 19.89
CA THR A 172 -6.91 0.67 20.75
C THR A 172 -8.32 1.10 20.34
N PRO A 173 -9.39 0.38 20.75
CA PRO A 173 -10.77 0.77 20.42
C PRO A 173 -11.09 2.23 20.78
N ALA A 174 -10.57 2.74 21.90
CA ALA A 174 -10.75 4.13 22.30
C ALA A 174 -10.04 5.11 21.35
N ARG A 175 -8.82 4.76 20.88
CA ARG A 175 -8.07 5.58 19.93
C ARG A 175 -8.72 5.56 18.55
N LEU A 176 -9.20 4.41 18.07
CA LEU A 176 -9.98 4.30 16.84
C LEU A 176 -11.24 5.16 16.88
N MET A 177 -11.98 5.10 17.99
CA MET A 177 -13.19 5.92 18.15
C MET A 177 -12.87 7.43 18.14
N ARG A 178 -11.75 7.83 18.75
CA ARG A 178 -11.28 9.22 18.70
C ARG A 178 -10.91 9.63 17.28
N LEU A 179 -10.21 8.79 16.56
CA LEU A 179 -9.78 9.04 15.18
C LEU A 179 -11.00 9.21 14.25
N ARG A 180 -11.98 8.32 14.39
CA ARG A 180 -13.25 8.41 13.64
C ARG A 180 -13.98 9.72 13.91
N ARG A 181 -14.07 10.17 15.16
CA ARG A 181 -14.64 11.48 15.50
C ARG A 181 -13.88 12.66 14.89
N MET A 182 -12.57 12.58 14.83
CA MET A 182 -11.74 13.68 14.26
C MET A 182 -11.91 13.84 12.76
N TYR A 183 -12.22 12.75 12.02
CA TYR A 183 -12.20 12.76 10.57
C TYR A 183 -13.53 12.44 9.87
N LEU A 184 -14.56 12.02 10.61
CA LEU A 184 -15.88 11.67 10.06
C LEU A 184 -17.02 12.55 10.57
N GLU A 185 -16.81 13.29 11.63
CA GLU A 185 -17.75 14.26 12.24
C GLU A 185 -17.17 15.67 12.08
#